data_68aea58ebd49b410b001004ff53b7b6d
#
_entry.id   68aea58ebd49b410b001004ff53b7b6d
#
_cell.length_a   1.000
_cell.length_b   1.000
_cell.length_c   1.000
_cell.angle_alpha   90.00
_cell.angle_beta   90.00
_cell.angle_gamma   90.00
#
_symmetry.space_group_name_H-M   'P 1'
#
loop_
_entity.id
_entity.type
_entity.pdbx_description
1 polymer ?
#
loop_
_entity_poly.entity_id
_entity_poly.type
_entity_poly.pdbx_seq_one_letter_code
_entity_poly.pdbx_strand_id
1 'polypeptide(L)'
;MKILIFGLTGFGKTTFAKQLTADTDIPHFNADEIRGMFKDWDFSSTGRIRQVTRMIDLCTIANKTCVVDFVCPYNLYRKDYDITVWMNTIESGRFEDTNKIFEKPTHVDYEIKDYNYDKIIKEIQNRLQ
;
A
#
# COMPACT_ATOMS: atom_id res chain seq x y z
N MET A 1 8.94 -11.11 -3.45
CA MET A 1 8.17 -10.04 -4.15
C MET A 1 7.72 -8.97 -3.18
N LYS A 2 7.78 -7.74 -3.59
CA LYS A 2 7.31 -6.60 -2.82
C LYS A 2 5.97 -6.16 -3.41
N ILE A 3 4.90 -6.18 -2.60
CA ILE A 3 3.54 -5.90 -3.04
C ILE A 3 3.06 -4.64 -2.35
N LEU A 4 2.63 -3.66 -3.14
CA LEU A 4 2.11 -2.39 -2.64
C LEU A 4 0.60 -2.32 -2.83
N ILE A 5 -0.11 -2.07 -1.72
CA ILE A 5 -1.53 -1.71 -1.74
C ILE A 5 -1.58 -0.22 -1.38
N PHE A 6 -2.01 0.62 -2.31
CA PHE A 6 -1.96 2.06 -2.10
C PHE A 6 -3.28 2.73 -2.51
N GLY A 7 -3.43 3.96 -2.08
CA GLY A 7 -4.61 4.76 -2.34
C GLY A 7 -4.86 5.73 -1.18
N LEU A 8 -5.87 6.59 -1.35
CA LEU A 8 -6.23 7.57 -0.34
C LEU A 8 -6.79 6.92 0.92
N THR A 9 -6.73 7.64 2.02
CA THR A 9 -7.22 7.17 3.33
C THR A 9 -8.72 6.88 3.26
N GLY A 10 -9.12 5.74 3.82
CA GLY A 10 -10.53 5.33 3.85
C GLY A 10 -10.96 4.45 2.69
N PHE A 11 -10.03 4.06 1.80
CA PHE A 11 -10.34 3.28 0.60
C PHE A 11 -10.26 1.76 0.79
N GLY A 12 -10.03 1.28 2.01
CA GLY A 12 -10.05 -0.17 2.30
C GLY A 12 -8.75 -0.91 2.05
N LYS A 13 -7.62 -0.22 2.02
CA LYS A 13 -6.29 -0.82 1.79
C LYS A 13 -5.95 -1.93 2.78
N THR A 14 -6.14 -1.65 4.06
CA THR A 14 -5.79 -2.59 5.13
C THR A 14 -6.64 -3.86 5.04
N THR A 15 -7.93 -3.71 4.77
CA THR A 15 -8.84 -4.84 4.61
C THR A 15 -8.42 -5.72 3.44
N PHE A 16 -8.08 -5.12 2.30
CA PHE A 16 -7.59 -5.84 1.14
C PHE A 16 -6.29 -6.60 1.47
N ALA A 17 -5.34 -5.92 2.10
CA ALA A 17 -4.07 -6.52 2.48
C ALA A 17 -4.26 -7.69 3.44
N LYS A 18 -5.15 -7.57 4.42
CA LYS A 18 -5.46 -8.66 5.36
C LYS A 18 -6.07 -9.88 4.67
N GLN A 19 -6.96 -9.65 3.71
CA GLN A 19 -7.54 -10.75 2.93
C GLN A 19 -6.47 -11.42 2.05
N LEU A 20 -5.60 -10.63 1.44
CA LEU A 20 -4.53 -11.15 0.59
C LEU A 20 -3.57 -12.05 1.36
N THR A 21 -3.27 -11.70 2.60
CA THR A 21 -2.30 -12.42 3.44
C THR A 21 -2.95 -13.44 4.38
N ALA A 22 -4.28 -13.56 4.38
CA ALA A 22 -4.99 -14.49 5.25
C ALA A 22 -4.52 -15.93 5.00
N ASP A 23 -4.30 -16.67 6.09
CA ASP A 23 -3.85 -18.06 6.06
C ASP A 23 -2.48 -18.26 5.39
N THR A 24 -1.68 -17.18 5.34
CA THR A 24 -0.30 -17.22 4.83
C THR A 24 0.67 -16.75 5.92
N ASP A 25 1.96 -16.99 5.71
CA ASP A 25 3.02 -16.44 6.55
C ASP A 25 3.64 -15.18 5.95
N ILE A 26 2.98 -14.56 4.97
CA ILE A 26 3.45 -13.35 4.31
C ILE A 26 3.30 -12.15 5.26
N PRO A 27 4.39 -11.45 5.58
CA PRO A 27 4.29 -10.27 6.44
C PRO A 27 3.51 -9.16 5.75
N HIS A 28 2.66 -8.50 6.54
CA HIS A 28 1.88 -7.34 6.13
C HIS A 28 2.28 -6.15 7.00
N PHE A 29 2.82 -5.10 6.38
CA PHE A 29 3.21 -3.88 7.07
C PHE A 29 2.18 -2.79 6.76
N ASN A 30 1.46 -2.36 7.78
CA ASN A 30 0.53 -1.24 7.70
C ASN A 30 1.24 0.05 8.12
N ALA A 31 1.09 1.11 7.31
CA ALA A 31 1.82 2.36 7.54
C ALA A 31 1.50 3.02 8.88
N ASP A 32 0.24 3.00 9.30
CA ASP A 32 -0.15 3.61 10.58
C ASP A 32 0.45 2.85 11.76
N GLU A 33 0.47 1.52 11.70
CA GLU A 33 1.13 0.71 12.72
C GLU A 33 2.63 1.03 12.80
N ILE A 34 3.29 1.18 11.65
CA ILE A 34 4.71 1.50 11.58
C ILE A 34 4.96 2.91 12.13
N ARG A 35 4.13 3.89 11.78
CA ARG A 35 4.23 5.24 12.37
C ARG A 35 4.10 5.20 13.88
N GLY A 36 3.17 4.41 14.41
CA GLY A 36 2.99 4.24 15.84
C GLY A 36 4.22 3.65 16.52
N MET A 37 4.85 2.66 15.90
CA MET A 37 6.07 2.04 16.42
C MET A 37 7.24 3.02 16.49
N PHE A 38 7.39 3.88 15.49
CA PHE A 38 8.46 4.89 15.44
C PHE A 38 8.07 6.20 16.13
N LYS A 39 6.83 6.33 16.58
CA LYS A 39 6.27 7.57 17.16
C LYS A 39 6.49 8.76 16.23
N ASP A 40 6.25 8.53 14.93
CA ASP A 40 6.51 9.50 13.87
C ASP A 40 5.23 9.78 13.08
N TRP A 41 4.53 10.83 13.47
CA TRP A 41 3.30 11.30 12.84
C TRP A 41 3.54 12.58 12.04
N ASP A 42 4.76 12.74 11.52
CA ASP A 42 5.15 13.88 10.69
C ASP A 42 4.66 13.66 9.24
N PHE A 43 3.64 14.41 8.86
CA PHE A 43 3.05 14.38 7.51
C PHE A 43 3.57 15.51 6.61
N SER A 44 4.65 16.19 7.00
CA SER A 44 5.38 17.09 6.09
C SER A 44 5.99 16.29 4.93
N SER A 45 6.46 16.99 3.91
CA SER A 45 7.12 16.34 2.77
C SER A 45 8.29 15.45 3.21
N THR A 46 9.12 15.94 4.13
CA THR A 46 10.25 15.17 4.69
C THR A 46 9.76 13.94 5.45
N GLY A 47 8.74 14.08 6.29
CA GLY A 47 8.17 12.99 7.06
C GLY A 47 7.52 11.92 6.18
N ARG A 48 6.87 12.34 5.10
CA ARG A 48 6.27 11.39 4.14
C ARG A 48 7.33 10.60 3.38
N ILE A 49 8.42 11.24 2.97
CA ILE A 49 9.54 10.54 2.32
C ILE A 49 10.20 9.56 3.29
N ARG A 50 10.39 9.97 4.54
CA ARG A 50 10.93 9.08 5.58
C ARG A 50 10.06 7.84 5.76
N GLN A 51 8.74 7.99 5.75
CA GLN A 51 7.81 6.87 5.86
C GLN A 51 7.88 5.95 4.64
N VAL A 52 7.95 6.50 3.44
CA VAL A 52 8.12 5.71 2.21
C VAL A 52 9.38 4.85 2.31
N THR A 53 10.49 5.45 2.76
CA THR A 53 11.75 4.75 2.94
C THR A 53 11.64 3.60 3.94
N ARG A 54 10.97 3.83 5.07
CA ARG A 54 10.73 2.76 6.07
C ARG A 54 9.98 1.59 5.47
N MET A 55 8.92 1.86 4.70
CA MET A 55 8.07 0.81 4.16
C MET A 55 8.86 -0.09 3.20
N ILE A 56 9.66 0.49 2.32
CA ILE A 56 10.46 -0.31 1.39
C ILE A 56 11.62 -1.03 2.09
N ASP A 57 12.22 -0.39 3.09
CA ASP A 57 13.31 -0.98 3.87
C ASP A 57 12.84 -2.21 4.65
N LEU A 58 11.63 -2.18 5.21
CA LEU A 58 11.05 -3.32 5.90
C LEU A 58 10.93 -4.52 4.96
N CYS A 59 10.50 -4.31 3.72
CA CYS A 59 10.44 -5.37 2.72
C CYS A 59 11.83 -5.92 2.39
N THR A 60 12.81 -5.04 2.25
CA THR A 60 14.19 -5.43 1.95
C THR A 60 14.80 -6.24 3.09
N ILE A 61 14.58 -5.80 4.34
CA ILE A 61 15.07 -6.50 5.53
C ILE A 61 14.43 -7.87 5.68
N ALA A 62 13.12 -7.96 5.43
CA ALA A 62 12.38 -9.22 5.49
C ALA A 62 12.93 -10.24 4.48
N ASN A 63 13.46 -9.78 3.36
CA ASN A 63 14.09 -10.59 2.32
C ASN A 63 13.21 -11.77 1.86
N LYS A 64 11.91 -11.54 1.77
CA LYS A 64 10.91 -12.49 1.29
C LYS A 64 9.70 -11.74 0.77
N THR A 65 8.73 -12.43 0.19
CA THR A 65 7.47 -11.81 -0.22
C THR A 65 6.82 -11.10 0.95
N CYS A 66 6.46 -9.84 0.77
CA CYS A 66 5.78 -9.05 1.78
C CYS A 66 4.79 -8.09 1.13
N VAL A 67 3.81 -7.66 1.93
CA VAL A 67 2.76 -6.72 1.53
C VAL A 67 2.87 -5.48 2.39
N VAL A 68 2.86 -4.30 1.75
CA VAL A 68 2.74 -3.03 2.48
C VAL A 68 1.48 -2.31 2.03
N ASP A 69 0.81 -1.64 2.96
CA ASP A 69 -0.33 -0.79 2.62
C ASP A 69 -0.12 0.61 3.20
N PHE A 70 -0.20 1.60 2.34
CA PHE A 70 -0.15 3.01 2.71
C PHE A 70 -0.59 3.88 1.52
N VAL A 71 -0.69 5.20 1.76
CA VAL A 71 -1.15 6.12 0.71
C VAL A 71 -0.21 6.11 -0.49
N CYS A 72 1.10 6.15 -0.26
CA CYS A 72 2.14 6.19 -1.30
C CYS A 72 1.78 7.16 -2.43
N PRO A 73 1.74 8.49 -2.15
CA PRO A 73 1.09 9.43 -3.06
C PRO A 73 1.86 9.73 -4.34
N TYR A 74 3.14 9.33 -4.45
CA TYR A 74 4.00 9.71 -5.56
C TYR A 74 4.33 8.51 -6.45
N ASN A 75 4.17 8.67 -7.76
CA ASN A 75 4.48 7.63 -8.74
C ASN A 75 5.93 7.14 -8.64
N LEU A 76 6.86 8.04 -8.33
CA LEU A 76 8.28 7.72 -8.22
C LEU A 76 8.54 6.52 -7.29
N TYR A 77 7.86 6.48 -6.14
CA TYR A 77 8.11 5.46 -5.11
C TYR A 77 7.33 4.17 -5.34
N ARG A 78 6.27 4.21 -6.15
CA ARG A 78 5.49 3.01 -6.50
C ARG A 78 6.29 2.05 -7.37
N LYS A 79 7.29 2.56 -8.09
CA LYS A 79 8.15 1.77 -8.98
C LYS A 79 9.05 0.77 -8.25
N ASP A 80 9.24 0.95 -6.95
CA ASP A 80 10.08 0.06 -6.14
C ASP A 80 9.41 -1.27 -5.81
N TYR A 81 8.14 -1.42 -6.17
CA TYR A 81 7.35 -2.61 -5.87
C TYR A 81 7.12 -3.47 -7.11
N ASP A 82 7.07 -4.78 -6.89
CA ASP A 82 6.90 -5.75 -7.99
C ASP A 82 5.45 -5.85 -8.45
N ILE A 83 4.51 -5.72 -7.52
CA ILE A 83 3.07 -5.70 -7.79
C ILE A 83 2.49 -4.47 -7.12
N THR A 84 1.71 -3.69 -7.87
CA THR A 84 1.01 -2.52 -7.34
C THR A 84 -0.50 -2.70 -7.49
N VAL A 85 -1.22 -2.43 -6.39
CA VAL A 85 -2.68 -2.48 -6.35
C VAL A 85 -3.19 -1.12 -5.90
N TRP A 86 -3.94 -0.47 -6.76
CA TRP A 86 -4.53 0.83 -6.47
C TRP A 86 -5.96 0.65 -5.98
N MET A 87 -6.19 1.01 -4.71
CA MET A 87 -7.53 1.04 -4.13
C MET A 87 -8.18 2.36 -4.50
N ASN A 88 -9.07 2.32 -5.49
CA ASN A 88 -9.75 3.49 -6.03
C ASN A 88 -11.27 3.32 -5.90
N THR A 89 -11.73 3.13 -4.65
CA THR A 89 -13.12 2.80 -4.36
C THR A 89 -14.01 4.01 -4.09
N ILE A 90 -13.41 5.18 -3.83
CA ILE A 90 -14.11 6.46 -3.65
C ILE A 90 -13.30 7.58 -4.30
N GLU A 91 -13.95 8.73 -4.60
CA GLU A 91 -13.32 9.83 -5.32
C GLU A 91 -12.29 10.60 -4.51
N SER A 92 -12.52 10.77 -3.19
CA SER A 92 -11.61 11.50 -2.33
C SER A 92 -11.49 10.84 -0.98
N GLY A 93 -10.31 10.91 -0.39
CA GLY A 93 -10.02 10.36 0.93
C GLY A 93 -10.47 11.30 2.04
N ARG A 94 -10.19 10.88 3.29
CA ARG A 94 -10.59 11.61 4.51
C ARG A 94 -9.81 12.89 4.73
N PHE A 95 -8.57 12.96 4.23
CA PHE A 95 -7.66 14.07 4.50
C PHE A 95 -7.40 14.84 3.21
N GLU A 96 -7.85 16.10 3.17
CA GLU A 96 -7.74 16.96 2.00
C GLU A 96 -6.29 17.20 1.59
N ASP A 97 -5.38 17.38 2.55
CA ASP A 97 -3.96 17.59 2.24
C ASP A 97 -3.37 16.42 1.47
N THR A 98 -3.73 15.20 1.87
CA THR A 98 -3.30 13.98 1.18
C THR A 98 -3.93 13.89 -0.21
N ASN A 99 -5.22 14.27 -0.34
CA ASN A 99 -5.91 14.29 -1.63
C ASN A 99 -5.19 15.19 -2.64
N LYS A 100 -4.70 16.36 -2.19
CA LYS A 100 -4.04 17.34 -3.06
C LYS A 100 -2.71 16.85 -3.61
N ILE A 101 -1.97 16.05 -2.84
CA ILE A 101 -0.64 15.60 -3.26
C ILE A 101 -0.66 14.24 -3.96
N PHE A 102 -1.79 13.53 -3.92
CA PHE A 102 -1.90 12.19 -4.49
C PHE A 102 -1.83 12.25 -6.01
N GLU A 103 -0.77 11.67 -6.56
CA GLU A 103 -0.59 11.57 -8.00
C GLU A 103 -1.38 10.40 -8.56
N LYS A 104 -2.14 10.64 -9.62
CA LYS A 104 -2.82 9.57 -10.33
C LYS A 104 -1.78 8.57 -10.85
N PRO A 105 -1.98 7.26 -10.65
CA PRO A 105 -1.02 6.27 -11.13
C PRO A 105 -0.83 6.33 -12.65
N THR A 106 0.42 6.30 -13.08
CA THR A 106 0.77 6.15 -14.51
C THR A 106 0.73 4.69 -14.92
N HIS A 107 0.97 3.78 -13.99
CA HIS A 107 0.91 2.33 -14.19
C HIS A 107 0.54 1.64 -12.89
N VAL A 108 -0.40 0.69 -12.97
CA VAL A 108 -0.71 -0.22 -11.86
C VAL A 108 -1.00 -1.61 -12.43
N ASP A 109 -0.69 -2.62 -11.66
CA ASP A 109 -1.02 -4.00 -12.03
C ASP A 109 -2.51 -4.27 -11.84
N TYR A 110 -3.11 -3.73 -10.79
CA TYR A 110 -4.53 -3.89 -10.49
C TYR A 110 -5.13 -2.58 -9.98
N GLU A 111 -6.31 -2.23 -10.51
CA GLU A 111 -7.11 -1.12 -9.99
C GLU A 111 -8.39 -1.69 -9.39
N ILE A 112 -8.64 -1.41 -8.11
CA ILE A 112 -9.82 -1.87 -7.38
C ILE A 112 -10.82 -0.73 -7.28
N LYS A 113 -11.96 -0.84 -7.96
CA LYS A 113 -12.99 0.21 -8.01
C LYS A 113 -14.17 -0.04 -7.09
N ASP A 114 -14.34 -1.27 -6.62
CA ASP A 114 -15.39 -1.65 -5.69
C ASP A 114 -14.89 -2.75 -4.76
N TYR A 115 -15.74 -3.17 -3.83
CA TYR A 115 -15.35 -4.16 -2.81
C TYR A 115 -15.59 -5.60 -3.23
N ASN A 116 -15.90 -5.85 -4.49
CA ASN A 116 -16.08 -7.20 -5.04
C ASN A 116 -14.78 -7.63 -5.74
N TYR A 117 -13.76 -7.94 -4.96
CA TYR A 117 -12.41 -8.18 -5.47
C TYR A 117 -11.84 -9.58 -5.14
N ASP A 118 -12.66 -10.52 -4.74
CA ASP A 118 -12.21 -11.88 -4.37
C ASP A 118 -11.43 -12.55 -5.50
N LYS A 119 -11.87 -12.36 -6.73
CA LYS A 119 -11.19 -12.92 -7.90
C LYS A 119 -9.78 -12.36 -8.07
N ILE A 120 -9.62 -11.06 -7.83
CA ILE A 120 -8.32 -10.39 -7.90
C ILE A 120 -7.40 -10.88 -6.79
N ILE A 121 -7.92 -11.06 -5.58
CA ILE A 121 -7.16 -11.63 -4.47
C ILE A 121 -6.59 -13.00 -4.87
N LYS A 122 -7.42 -13.87 -5.43
CA LYS A 122 -6.99 -15.21 -5.86
C LYS A 122 -5.93 -15.14 -6.95
N GLU A 123 -6.11 -14.24 -7.90
CA GLU A 123 -5.16 -14.05 -9.00
C GLU A 123 -3.79 -13.63 -8.48
N ILE A 124 -3.75 -12.68 -7.54
CA ILE A 124 -2.49 -12.26 -6.91
C ILE A 124 -1.88 -13.41 -6.13
N GLN A 125 -2.67 -14.12 -5.33
CA GLN A 125 -2.19 -15.26 -4.55
C GLN A 125 -1.56 -16.33 -5.44
N ASN A 126 -2.13 -16.58 -6.62
CA ASN A 126 -1.55 -17.51 -7.59
C ASN A 126 -0.19 -17.06 -8.11
N ARG A 127 0.01 -15.76 -8.26
CA ARG A 127 1.31 -15.20 -8.67
C ARG A 127 2.39 -15.35 -7.61
N LEU A 128 2.01 -15.55 -6.35
CA LEU A 128 2.94 -15.65 -5.22
C LEU A 128 3.43 -17.09 -4.97
N GLN A 129 2.88 -18.04 -5.67
CA GLN A 129 3.24 -19.45 -5.52
C GLN A 129 4.44 -19.84 -6.38
#